data_b395ac5e6a5200e9244425edebaa1bdd
#
_entry.id   b395ac5e6a5200e9244425edebaa1bdd
#
_cell.length_a   1.000
_cell.length_b   1.000
_cell.length_c   1.000
_cell.angle_alpha   90.00
_cell.angle_beta   90.00
_cell.angle_gamma   90.00
#
_symmetry.space_group_name_H-M   'P 1'
#
loop_
_entity.id
_entity.type
_entity.pdbx_description
1 polymer ?
#
loop_
_entity_poly.entity_id
_entity_poly.type
_entity_poly.pdbx_seq_one_letter_code
_entity_poly.pdbx_strand_id
1 'polypeptide(L)'
;MSTTIRKVVFSAAGGPEMVSVVTAEIAAPLANEVQIKVIYTGMGGADISMRMGVYLQQKDAAGLTPGYSLIGRVHKNGSKCSKYRKGDLVACLTMYDAEAELCNFPEKYLIPVPEGVDLGQAVAMVTDWTTAYGMAYRAAKITKGTRVFIHGLSGSVGYGLLTLCKLQGAEVYGTASAKNHAAVREAGASPFDYSNKDWMMAMNSIGGAHVVFDPLGFESWDESWKILAPEGRHLIGYGTNLHLLNGGKPRSPIPQVAKLIAKGLVPFCPNKTTFFYIDKDQKTFEPELKTLFGMLANGQITVSIRKTWTLDEVPEAHRTWNQGAGVGAVVIKVADDTQL
;
A
#
# COMPACT_ATOMS: atom_id res chain seq x y z
N MET A 1 6.70 32.87 -7.99
CA MET A 1 7.96 32.36 -8.56
C MET A 1 7.82 30.85 -8.61
N SER A 2 8.24 30.24 -9.70
CA SER A 2 8.35 28.77 -9.84
C SER A 2 9.74 28.30 -9.45
N THR A 3 9.89 27.01 -9.25
CA THR A 3 11.16 26.34 -8.95
C THR A 3 11.30 25.15 -9.90
N THR A 4 12.46 24.99 -10.51
CA THR A 4 12.78 23.84 -11.37
C THR A 4 13.03 22.61 -10.51
N ILE A 5 12.37 21.50 -10.83
CA ILE A 5 12.46 20.21 -10.12
C ILE A 5 12.53 19.05 -11.10
N ARG A 6 12.98 17.90 -10.62
CA ARG A 6 12.82 16.62 -11.31
C ARG A 6 11.62 15.87 -10.73
N LYS A 7 10.89 15.20 -11.59
CA LYS A 7 9.75 14.36 -11.21
C LYS A 7 9.53 13.24 -12.21
N VAL A 8 8.85 12.17 -11.73
CA VAL A 8 8.37 11.09 -12.60
C VAL A 8 7.07 11.52 -13.28
N VAL A 9 6.90 11.13 -14.52
CA VAL A 9 5.64 11.29 -15.24
C VAL A 9 5.30 10.04 -16.04
N PHE A 10 4.01 9.77 -16.18
CA PHE A 10 3.49 8.84 -17.17
C PHE A 10 3.11 9.62 -18.43
N SER A 11 3.68 9.25 -19.57
CA SER A 11 3.37 9.92 -20.86
C SER A 11 1.97 9.54 -21.37
N ALA A 12 1.53 8.32 -21.06
CA ALA A 12 0.20 7.77 -21.34
C ALA A 12 -0.07 6.57 -20.44
N ALA A 13 -1.29 6.02 -20.50
CA ALA A 13 -1.56 4.69 -19.95
C ALA A 13 -0.85 3.63 -20.78
N GLY A 14 -0.16 2.69 -20.11
CA GLY A 14 0.57 1.64 -20.83
C GLY A 14 1.58 0.85 -20.02
N GLY A 15 2.59 0.35 -20.74
CA GLY A 15 3.70 -0.42 -20.17
C GLY A 15 4.75 0.45 -19.47
N PRO A 16 5.84 -0.16 -18.97
CA PRO A 16 6.90 0.56 -18.27
C PRO A 16 7.59 1.64 -19.11
N GLU A 17 7.53 1.53 -20.43
CA GLU A 17 8.07 2.51 -21.38
C GLU A 17 7.37 3.88 -21.31
N MET A 18 6.21 3.95 -20.69
CA MET A 18 5.48 5.20 -20.45
C MET A 18 6.01 6.01 -19.26
N VAL A 19 6.98 5.47 -18.52
CA VAL A 19 7.52 6.10 -17.30
C VAL A 19 8.80 6.82 -17.64
N SER A 20 8.89 8.08 -17.29
CA SER A 20 10.11 8.89 -17.48
C SER A 20 10.31 9.86 -16.33
N VAL A 21 11.58 10.23 -16.08
CA VAL A 21 11.95 11.34 -15.20
C VAL A 21 12.13 12.58 -16.07
N VAL A 22 11.45 13.65 -15.69
CA VAL A 22 11.49 14.91 -16.44
C VAL A 22 11.85 16.07 -15.52
N THR A 23 12.42 17.11 -16.11
CA THR A 23 12.56 18.43 -15.48
C THR A 23 11.27 19.23 -15.72
N ALA A 24 10.74 19.83 -14.66
CA ALA A 24 9.50 20.60 -14.71
C ALA A 24 9.53 21.76 -13.73
N GLU A 25 8.63 22.71 -13.90
CA GLU A 25 8.44 23.81 -12.98
C GLU A 25 7.33 23.50 -11.96
N ILE A 26 7.60 23.71 -10.67
CA ILE A 26 6.59 23.72 -9.64
C ILE A 26 6.31 25.14 -9.16
N ALA A 27 5.03 25.51 -9.08
CA ALA A 27 4.60 26.79 -8.54
C ALA A 27 4.86 26.88 -7.02
N ALA A 28 4.90 28.09 -6.48
CA ALA A 28 4.86 28.29 -5.04
C ALA A 28 3.56 27.68 -4.46
N PRO A 29 3.57 27.25 -3.18
CA PRO A 29 2.37 26.68 -2.56
C PRO A 29 1.23 27.72 -2.50
N LEU A 30 0.01 27.25 -2.69
CA LEU A 30 -1.19 28.06 -2.48
C LEU A 30 -1.31 28.47 -1.00
N ALA A 31 -2.24 29.36 -0.71
CA ALA A 31 -2.36 29.93 0.64
C ALA A 31 -2.52 28.88 1.76
N ASN A 32 -3.21 27.77 1.50
CA ASN A 32 -3.47 26.68 2.43
C ASN A 32 -2.58 25.42 2.20
N GLU A 33 -1.56 25.54 1.35
CA GLU A 33 -0.66 24.45 1.03
C GLU A 33 0.72 24.65 1.66
N VAL A 34 1.38 23.53 1.91
CA VAL A 34 2.79 23.48 2.29
C VAL A 34 3.55 22.82 1.15
N GLN A 35 4.63 23.44 0.74
CA GLN A 35 5.60 22.84 -0.16
C GLN A 35 6.56 21.96 0.64
N ILE A 36 6.69 20.71 0.23
CA ILE A 36 7.45 19.68 0.92
C ILE A 36 8.62 19.26 0.03
N LYS A 37 9.81 19.22 0.59
CA LYS A 37 10.97 18.56 -0.03
C LYS A 37 10.89 17.07 0.29
N VAL A 38 10.65 16.26 -0.73
CA VAL A 38 10.43 14.82 -0.56
C VAL A 38 11.76 14.12 -0.30
N ILE A 39 11.80 13.27 0.73
CA ILE A 39 12.95 12.42 1.06
C ILE A 39 12.68 10.99 0.56
N TYR A 40 11.51 10.44 0.90
CA TYR A 40 11.07 9.13 0.45
C TYR A 40 9.63 9.15 -0.05
N THR A 41 9.35 8.33 -1.04
CA THR A 41 7.99 7.94 -1.46
C THR A 41 7.87 6.42 -1.51
N GLY A 42 6.66 5.88 -1.28
CA GLY A 42 6.37 4.47 -1.43
C GLY A 42 6.00 4.14 -2.87
N MET A 43 6.34 2.92 -3.33
CA MET A 43 5.93 2.39 -4.63
C MET A 43 5.20 1.06 -4.45
N GLY A 44 4.01 0.95 -5.00
CA GLY A 44 3.15 -0.22 -4.82
C GLY A 44 2.38 -0.64 -6.07
N GLY A 45 1.54 -1.68 -5.92
CA GLY A 45 0.66 -2.15 -7.00
C GLY A 45 -0.32 -1.08 -7.49
N ALA A 46 -0.62 -0.07 -6.66
CA ALA A 46 -1.42 1.09 -7.04
C ALA A 46 -0.75 1.89 -8.16
N ASP A 47 0.55 2.21 -8.03
CA ASP A 47 1.31 2.98 -9.02
C ASP A 47 1.38 2.24 -10.36
N ILE A 48 1.55 0.91 -10.32
CA ILE A 48 1.52 0.07 -11.53
C ILE A 48 0.14 0.09 -12.17
N SER A 49 -0.93 -0.02 -11.39
CA SER A 49 -2.31 0.04 -11.88
C SER A 49 -2.66 1.42 -12.42
N MET A 50 -2.16 2.51 -11.81
CA MET A 50 -2.28 3.88 -12.29
C MET A 50 -1.59 4.05 -13.65
N ARG A 51 -0.35 3.57 -13.79
CA ARG A 51 0.35 3.60 -15.07
C ARG A 51 -0.43 2.84 -16.16
N MET A 52 -1.04 1.71 -15.81
CA MET A 52 -1.83 0.92 -16.77
C MET A 52 -3.22 1.52 -17.06
N GLY A 53 -3.62 2.60 -16.40
CA GLY A 53 -4.92 3.25 -16.60
C GLY A 53 -6.12 2.48 -16.02
N VAL A 54 -5.91 1.57 -15.06
CA VAL A 54 -6.96 0.72 -14.47
C VAL A 54 -7.14 0.89 -12.97
N TYR A 55 -6.49 1.88 -12.38
CA TYR A 55 -6.69 2.18 -10.97
C TYR A 55 -8.09 2.78 -10.74
N LEU A 56 -8.79 2.30 -9.70
CA LEU A 56 -10.14 2.77 -9.38
C LEU A 56 -10.11 4.28 -9.07
N GLN A 57 -11.03 5.05 -9.66
CA GLN A 57 -11.12 6.52 -9.52
C GLN A 57 -9.93 7.30 -10.10
N GLN A 58 -9.16 6.70 -10.99
CA GLN A 58 -8.04 7.35 -11.63
C GLN A 58 -8.47 8.45 -12.59
N LYS A 59 -7.71 9.55 -12.61
CA LYS A 59 -7.68 10.52 -13.70
C LYS A 59 -6.90 9.96 -14.89
N ASP A 60 -6.92 10.66 -16.03
CA ASP A 60 -6.08 10.31 -17.18
C ASP A 60 -4.62 10.10 -16.72
N ALA A 61 -3.98 9.04 -17.21
CA ALA A 61 -2.60 8.75 -16.89
C ALA A 61 -1.62 9.74 -17.55
N ALA A 62 -2.00 10.37 -18.66
CA ALA A 62 -1.12 11.28 -19.39
C ALA A 62 -0.74 12.52 -18.56
N GLY A 63 0.57 12.70 -18.37
CA GLY A 63 1.13 13.80 -17.57
C GLY A 63 1.04 13.60 -16.05
N LEU A 64 0.49 12.48 -15.57
CA LEU A 64 0.36 12.18 -14.16
C LEU A 64 1.73 11.90 -13.53
N THR A 65 2.00 12.50 -12.39
CA THR A 65 3.11 12.13 -11.51
C THR A 65 2.60 11.17 -10.45
N PRO A 66 3.15 9.93 -10.36
CA PRO A 66 2.72 8.97 -9.35
C PRO A 66 3.25 9.30 -7.95
N GLY A 67 3.03 8.39 -7.02
CA GLY A 67 3.49 8.47 -5.63
C GLY A 67 2.34 8.64 -4.66
N TYR A 68 1.96 7.52 -4.03
CA TYR A 68 0.79 7.44 -3.16
C TYR A 68 1.05 7.94 -1.75
N SER A 69 2.30 8.05 -1.36
CA SER A 69 2.73 8.48 -0.02
C SER A 69 4.07 9.17 -0.07
N LEU A 70 4.31 10.05 0.88
CA LEU A 70 5.62 10.66 1.07
C LEU A 70 6.01 10.81 2.52
N ILE A 71 7.32 10.90 2.74
CA ILE A 71 7.95 11.54 3.89
C ILE A 71 8.90 12.59 3.35
N GLY A 72 8.87 13.77 3.97
CA GLY A 72 9.72 14.89 3.57
C GLY A 72 9.76 15.99 4.62
N ARG A 73 10.53 17.03 4.33
CA ARG A 73 10.60 18.19 5.20
C ARG A 73 9.87 19.38 4.60
N VAL A 74 9.22 20.11 5.45
CA VAL A 74 8.57 21.38 5.10
C VAL A 74 9.62 22.33 4.51
N HIS A 75 9.43 22.72 3.26
CA HIS A 75 10.30 23.65 2.53
C HIS A 75 9.78 25.08 2.62
N LYS A 76 8.46 25.26 2.36
CA LYS A 76 7.83 26.58 2.34
C LYS A 76 6.33 26.47 2.66
N ASN A 77 5.85 27.39 3.47
CA ASN A 77 4.43 27.49 3.79
C ASN A 77 3.70 28.49 2.89
N GLY A 78 2.46 28.18 2.53
CA GLY A 78 1.50 29.13 2.03
C GLY A 78 1.09 30.13 3.10
N SER A 79 0.52 31.24 2.69
CA SER A 79 0.27 32.40 3.58
C SER A 79 -0.73 32.14 4.72
N LYS A 80 -1.52 31.07 4.66
CA LYS A 80 -2.49 30.69 5.71
C LYS A 80 -2.04 29.44 6.51
N CYS A 81 -0.86 28.88 6.20
CA CYS A 81 -0.30 27.73 6.90
C CYS A 81 0.52 28.18 8.11
N SER A 82 0.28 27.55 9.25
CA SER A 82 0.95 27.88 10.52
C SER A 82 1.21 26.69 11.43
N LYS A 83 0.72 25.50 11.07
CA LYS A 83 0.86 24.28 11.88
C LYS A 83 2.30 23.75 11.89
N TYR A 84 3.02 23.93 10.79
CA TYR A 84 4.38 23.45 10.62
C TYR A 84 5.36 24.56 10.31
N ARG A 85 6.63 24.37 10.67
CA ARG A 85 7.75 25.25 10.36
C ARG A 85 8.64 24.64 9.29
N LYS A 86 9.39 25.48 8.58
CA LYS A 86 10.43 25.01 7.66
C LYS A 86 11.37 24.05 8.40
N GLY A 87 11.64 22.90 7.78
CA GLY A 87 12.46 21.83 8.33
C GLY A 87 11.69 20.75 9.08
N ASP A 88 10.44 20.98 9.51
CA ASP A 88 9.65 19.96 10.19
C ASP A 88 9.47 18.71 9.31
N LEU A 89 9.63 17.52 9.93
CA LEU A 89 9.49 16.25 9.26
C LEU A 89 8.02 15.82 9.22
N VAL A 90 7.50 15.57 8.03
CA VAL A 90 6.08 15.28 7.79
C VAL A 90 5.88 14.10 6.86
N ALA A 91 4.78 13.39 7.07
CA ALA A 91 4.22 12.37 6.18
C ALA A 91 2.91 12.84 5.55
N CYS A 92 2.58 12.33 4.37
CA CYS A 92 1.31 12.59 3.72
C CYS A 92 0.86 11.39 2.88
N LEU A 93 -0.42 11.05 2.94
CA LEU A 93 -1.08 10.17 1.99
C LEU A 93 -1.52 11.03 0.80
N THR A 94 -0.82 10.91 -0.32
CA THR A 94 -0.92 11.84 -1.44
C THR A 94 -1.83 11.35 -2.56
N MET A 95 -1.77 10.07 -2.89
CA MET A 95 -2.31 9.42 -4.08
C MET A 95 -1.51 9.74 -5.36
N TYR A 96 -1.06 10.99 -5.53
CA TYR A 96 -0.31 11.49 -6.68
C TYR A 96 0.76 12.46 -6.20
N ASP A 97 1.68 12.82 -7.12
CA ASP A 97 2.65 13.91 -7.01
C ASP A 97 3.80 13.72 -6.00
N ALA A 98 3.93 12.54 -5.36
CA ALA A 98 5.01 12.32 -4.41
C ALA A 98 6.33 11.83 -5.04
N GLU A 99 6.32 11.32 -6.27
CA GLU A 99 7.55 10.97 -7.00
C GLU A 99 8.17 12.21 -7.68
N ALA A 100 8.48 13.22 -6.86
CA ALA A 100 9.03 14.50 -7.25
C ALA A 100 9.90 15.07 -6.15
N GLU A 101 10.91 15.91 -6.51
CA GLU A 101 11.80 16.55 -5.53
C GLU A 101 11.07 17.54 -4.61
N LEU A 102 10.05 18.23 -5.13
CA LEU A 102 9.13 19.06 -4.35
C LEU A 102 7.69 18.76 -4.74
N CYS A 103 6.79 18.89 -3.77
CA CYS A 103 5.35 18.81 -4.00
C CYS A 103 4.58 19.76 -3.08
N ASN A 104 3.39 20.17 -3.48
CA ASN A 104 2.51 21.05 -2.70
C ASN A 104 1.30 20.27 -2.22
N PHE A 105 1.05 20.26 -0.89
CA PHE A 105 -0.12 19.61 -0.32
C PHE A 105 -0.81 20.50 0.73
N PRO A 106 -2.15 20.40 0.86
CA PRO A 106 -2.86 21.10 1.92
C PRO A 106 -2.32 20.73 3.31
N GLU A 107 -2.01 21.74 4.12
CA GLU A 107 -1.44 21.59 5.47
C GLU A 107 -2.22 20.62 6.35
N LYS A 108 -3.54 20.57 6.20
CA LYS A 108 -4.44 19.69 6.99
C LYS A 108 -4.17 18.19 6.85
N TYR A 109 -3.52 17.76 5.77
CA TYR A 109 -3.22 16.35 5.51
C TYR A 109 -1.81 15.93 5.95
N LEU A 110 -1.01 16.88 6.42
CA LEU A 110 0.33 16.58 6.90
C LEU A 110 0.29 16.04 8.32
N ILE A 111 1.04 14.97 8.55
CA ILE A 111 1.13 14.27 9.82
C ILE A 111 2.59 14.30 10.26
N PRO A 112 2.91 14.72 11.50
CA PRO A 112 4.28 14.75 11.97
C PRO A 112 4.85 13.34 12.07
N VAL A 113 6.11 13.17 11.67
CA VAL A 113 6.87 11.92 11.80
C VAL A 113 7.79 12.04 13.01
N PRO A 114 7.87 11.03 13.88
CA PRO A 114 8.81 11.05 15.01
C PRO A 114 10.26 11.14 14.52
N GLU A 115 11.08 11.96 15.19
CA GLU A 115 12.50 12.00 14.91
C GLU A 115 13.19 10.68 15.28
N GLY A 116 14.24 10.34 14.56
CA GLY A 116 15.07 9.15 14.84
C GLY A 116 14.53 7.83 14.29
N VAL A 117 13.33 7.81 13.67
CA VAL A 117 12.84 6.61 12.96
C VAL A 117 13.50 6.49 11.59
N ASP A 118 13.65 5.25 11.11
CA ASP A 118 14.07 5.01 9.72
C ASP A 118 12.98 5.51 8.75
N LEU A 119 13.33 6.47 7.90
CA LEU A 119 12.37 7.15 7.02
C LEU A 119 11.88 6.26 5.88
N GLY A 120 12.70 5.29 5.43
CA GLY A 120 12.29 4.29 4.44
C GLY A 120 11.23 3.36 5.01
N GLN A 121 11.36 2.93 6.27
CA GLN A 121 10.34 2.16 6.96
C GLN A 121 9.08 3.01 7.22
N ALA A 122 9.25 4.24 7.65
CA ALA A 122 8.15 5.13 7.97
C ALA A 122 7.29 5.47 6.73
N VAL A 123 7.88 5.66 5.52
CA VAL A 123 7.10 5.93 4.32
C VAL A 123 6.23 4.75 3.89
N ALA A 124 6.71 3.51 4.07
CA ALA A 124 5.92 2.31 3.81
C ALA A 124 4.70 2.18 4.75
N MET A 125 4.76 2.81 5.94
CA MET A 125 3.62 2.84 6.85
C MET A 125 2.48 3.70 6.35
N VAL A 126 2.76 4.78 5.63
CA VAL A 126 1.74 5.77 5.24
C VAL A 126 0.61 5.13 4.43
N THR A 127 0.93 4.31 3.44
CA THR A 127 -0.08 3.63 2.60
C THR A 127 -0.27 2.19 3.03
N ASP A 128 0.80 1.40 3.03
CA ASP A 128 0.70 -0.06 3.09
C ASP A 128 0.35 -0.58 4.48
N TRP A 129 1.07 -0.11 5.50
CA TRP A 129 0.83 -0.60 6.85
C TRP A 129 -0.41 0.02 7.48
N THR A 130 -0.79 1.27 7.13
CA THR A 130 -2.07 1.83 7.55
C THR A 130 -3.24 1.07 6.91
N THR A 131 -3.09 0.63 5.65
CA THR A 131 -4.04 -0.29 5.01
C THR A 131 -4.13 -1.61 5.78
N ALA A 132 -2.99 -2.23 6.09
CA ALA A 132 -2.93 -3.47 6.85
C ALA A 132 -3.54 -3.32 8.26
N TYR A 133 -3.22 -2.23 8.96
CA TYR A 133 -3.72 -1.92 10.29
C TYR A 133 -5.24 -1.76 10.30
N GLY A 134 -5.77 -0.93 9.42
CA GLY A 134 -7.21 -0.71 9.30
C GLY A 134 -7.97 -2.00 8.95
N MET A 135 -7.40 -2.88 8.11
CA MET A 135 -7.99 -4.17 7.80
C MET A 135 -7.95 -5.13 8.99
N ALA A 136 -6.82 -5.27 9.67
CA ALA A 136 -6.66 -6.23 10.77
C ALA A 136 -7.43 -5.81 12.04
N TYR A 137 -7.32 -4.55 12.44
CA TYR A 137 -7.86 -4.08 13.73
C TYR A 137 -9.29 -3.54 13.62
N ARG A 138 -9.61 -2.77 12.57
CA ARG A 138 -10.92 -2.12 12.45
C ARG A 138 -11.93 -2.96 11.67
N ALA A 139 -11.54 -3.47 10.49
CA ALA A 139 -12.47 -4.21 9.64
C ALA A 139 -12.68 -5.65 10.10
N ALA A 140 -11.59 -6.41 10.28
CA ALA A 140 -11.63 -7.83 10.66
C ALA A 140 -11.70 -8.06 12.17
N LYS A 141 -11.17 -7.12 12.97
CA LYS A 141 -11.08 -7.25 14.44
C LYS A 141 -10.40 -8.56 14.85
N ILE A 142 -9.21 -8.77 14.32
CA ILE A 142 -8.41 -9.99 14.58
C ILE A 142 -8.17 -10.18 16.07
N THR A 143 -8.29 -11.43 16.53
CA THR A 143 -8.04 -11.83 17.91
C THR A 143 -7.22 -13.13 17.95
N LYS A 144 -6.78 -13.51 19.14
CA LYS A 144 -6.03 -14.77 19.35
C LYS A 144 -6.81 -15.97 18.82
N GLY A 145 -6.12 -16.83 18.07
CA GLY A 145 -6.68 -18.04 17.46
C GLY A 145 -7.51 -17.80 16.18
N THR A 146 -7.63 -16.54 15.71
CA THR A 146 -8.24 -16.28 14.41
C THR A 146 -7.39 -16.89 13.29
N ARG A 147 -7.96 -17.78 12.46
CA ARG A 147 -7.30 -18.30 11.25
C ARG A 147 -7.46 -17.29 10.12
N VAL A 148 -6.34 -16.71 9.71
CA VAL A 148 -6.27 -15.66 8.68
C VAL A 148 -5.60 -16.22 7.43
N PHE A 149 -6.17 -15.95 6.26
CA PHE A 149 -5.54 -16.24 4.98
C PHE A 149 -5.24 -14.94 4.23
N ILE A 150 -3.99 -14.77 3.78
CA ILE A 150 -3.51 -13.56 3.12
C ILE A 150 -2.96 -13.93 1.75
N HIS A 151 -3.55 -13.40 0.68
CA HIS A 151 -2.91 -13.45 -0.63
C HIS A 151 -1.77 -12.44 -0.71
N GLY A 152 -0.60 -12.88 -1.19
CA GLY A 152 0.57 -12.01 -1.35
C GLY A 152 1.30 -11.69 -0.04
N LEU A 153 1.52 -12.70 0.82
CA LEU A 153 2.22 -12.58 2.11
C LEU A 153 3.58 -11.87 2.05
N SER A 154 4.29 -11.94 0.92
CA SER A 154 5.61 -11.30 0.77
C SER A 154 5.55 -9.85 0.28
N GLY A 155 4.39 -9.35 -0.13
CA GLY A 155 4.21 -7.95 -0.51
C GLY A 155 4.12 -7.02 0.70
N SER A 156 4.21 -5.72 0.50
CA SER A 156 4.25 -4.73 1.59
C SER A 156 3.02 -4.80 2.50
N VAL A 157 1.80 -4.71 1.94
CA VAL A 157 0.55 -4.82 2.71
C VAL A 157 0.41 -6.22 3.31
N GLY A 158 0.71 -7.29 2.54
CA GLY A 158 0.61 -8.67 3.01
C GLY A 158 1.55 -8.98 4.17
N TYR A 159 2.78 -8.48 4.12
CA TYR A 159 3.75 -8.63 5.21
C TYR A 159 3.38 -7.80 6.44
N GLY A 160 2.84 -6.60 6.24
CA GLY A 160 2.24 -5.79 7.30
C GLY A 160 1.07 -6.51 7.98
N LEU A 161 0.14 -7.09 7.21
CA LEU A 161 -0.96 -7.91 7.74
C LEU A 161 -0.44 -9.11 8.52
N LEU A 162 0.54 -9.85 7.97
CA LEU A 162 1.17 -10.98 8.66
C LEU A 162 1.67 -10.54 10.03
N THR A 163 2.49 -9.50 10.07
CA THR A 163 3.09 -8.99 11.32
C THR A 163 2.01 -8.57 12.32
N LEU A 164 1.05 -7.76 11.89
CA LEU A 164 0.00 -7.23 12.76
C LEU A 164 -0.96 -8.33 13.25
N CYS A 165 -1.32 -9.30 12.41
CA CYS A 165 -2.13 -10.44 12.81
C CYS A 165 -1.40 -11.36 13.80
N LYS A 166 -0.08 -11.59 13.62
CA LYS A 166 0.73 -12.35 14.58
C LYS A 166 0.81 -11.65 15.94
N LEU A 167 0.92 -10.34 15.98
CA LEU A 167 0.87 -9.56 17.23
C LEU A 167 -0.47 -9.75 17.98
N GLN A 168 -1.58 -10.00 17.25
CA GLN A 168 -2.87 -10.31 17.85
C GLN A 168 -3.03 -11.80 18.21
N GLY A 169 -2.01 -12.64 17.99
CA GLY A 169 -2.05 -14.08 18.27
C GLY A 169 -2.84 -14.91 17.25
N ALA A 170 -3.01 -14.41 16.03
CA ALA A 170 -3.66 -15.14 14.94
C ALA A 170 -2.77 -16.25 14.36
N GLU A 171 -3.43 -17.25 13.76
CA GLU A 171 -2.82 -18.26 12.91
C GLU A 171 -2.84 -17.73 11.47
N VAL A 172 -1.64 -17.51 10.89
CA VAL A 172 -1.53 -16.86 9.59
C VAL A 172 -1.11 -17.86 8.53
N TYR A 173 -1.92 -17.96 7.50
CA TYR A 173 -1.73 -18.74 6.29
C TYR A 173 -1.77 -17.80 5.08
N GLY A 174 -1.30 -18.22 3.92
CA GLY A 174 -1.49 -17.44 2.70
C GLY A 174 -0.56 -17.80 1.56
N THR A 175 -0.67 -17.07 0.47
CA THR A 175 0.13 -17.33 -0.74
C THR A 175 1.34 -16.42 -0.84
N ALA A 176 2.46 -16.98 -1.29
CA ALA A 176 3.67 -16.27 -1.67
C ALA A 176 4.38 -17.01 -2.80
N SER A 177 5.32 -16.35 -3.49
CA SER A 177 6.26 -17.03 -4.37
C SER A 177 7.14 -17.99 -3.57
N ALA A 178 7.42 -19.18 -4.09
CA ALA A 178 8.24 -20.20 -3.43
C ALA A 178 9.59 -19.66 -2.93
N LYS A 179 10.20 -18.74 -3.68
CA LYS A 179 11.47 -18.07 -3.30
C LYS A 179 11.39 -17.24 -2.00
N ASN A 180 10.19 -16.86 -1.57
CA ASN A 180 9.95 -16.07 -0.36
C ASN A 180 9.40 -16.90 0.81
N HIS A 181 9.18 -18.21 0.64
CA HIS A 181 8.58 -19.07 1.67
C HIS A 181 9.40 -19.14 2.95
N ALA A 182 10.74 -19.15 2.84
CA ALA A 182 11.61 -19.20 4.02
C ALA A 182 11.40 -17.96 4.91
N ALA A 183 11.49 -16.76 4.33
CA ALA A 183 11.29 -15.51 5.05
C ALA A 183 9.88 -15.37 5.65
N VAL A 184 8.85 -15.83 4.93
CA VAL A 184 7.47 -15.81 5.40
C VAL A 184 7.26 -16.79 6.57
N ARG A 185 7.90 -17.98 6.55
CA ARG A 185 7.86 -18.93 7.69
C ARG A 185 8.58 -18.39 8.91
N GLU A 186 9.72 -17.75 8.72
CA GLU A 186 10.47 -17.10 9.80
C GLU A 186 9.63 -16.03 10.49
N ALA A 187 8.82 -15.27 9.71
CA ALA A 187 7.85 -14.32 10.26
C ALA A 187 6.61 -14.97 10.90
N GLY A 188 6.53 -16.32 10.94
CA GLY A 188 5.52 -17.08 11.67
C GLY A 188 4.23 -17.39 10.89
N ALA A 189 4.24 -17.34 9.56
CA ALA A 189 3.11 -17.77 8.73
C ALA A 189 3.37 -19.11 8.02
N SER A 190 2.30 -19.73 7.55
CA SER A 190 2.32 -20.94 6.73
C SER A 190 2.06 -20.58 5.26
N PRO A 191 3.11 -20.45 4.42
CA PRO A 191 2.98 -20.06 3.03
C PRO A 191 2.63 -21.24 2.12
N PHE A 192 1.81 -20.96 1.11
CA PHE A 192 1.53 -21.82 -0.04
C PHE A 192 2.03 -21.15 -1.32
N ASP A 193 2.37 -21.93 -2.32
CA ASP A 193 2.70 -21.40 -3.63
C ASP A 193 1.45 -20.84 -4.32
N TYR A 194 1.53 -19.62 -4.83
CA TYR A 194 0.41 -18.98 -5.54
C TYR A 194 0.17 -19.55 -6.94
N SER A 195 1.14 -20.30 -7.51
CA SER A 195 1.06 -20.85 -8.86
C SER A 195 0.14 -22.06 -8.98
N ASN A 196 -0.25 -22.66 -7.86
CA ASN A 196 -1.20 -23.78 -7.79
C ASN A 196 -2.38 -23.45 -6.87
N LYS A 197 -3.29 -24.41 -6.68
CA LYS A 197 -4.50 -24.26 -5.84
C LYS A 197 -4.49 -25.17 -4.61
N ASP A 198 -3.36 -25.74 -4.23
CA ASP A 198 -3.24 -26.66 -3.09
C ASP A 198 -3.64 -26.00 -1.78
N TRP A 199 -3.46 -24.69 -1.67
CA TRP A 199 -3.89 -23.89 -0.54
C TRP A 199 -5.40 -23.99 -0.26
N MET A 200 -6.23 -24.22 -1.30
CA MET A 200 -7.69 -24.35 -1.11
C MET A 200 -8.04 -25.64 -0.38
N MET A 201 -7.44 -26.76 -0.77
CA MET A 201 -7.63 -28.03 -0.07
C MET A 201 -7.08 -27.99 1.35
N ALA A 202 -5.88 -27.43 1.52
CA ALA A 202 -5.23 -27.31 2.82
C ALA A 202 -6.07 -26.46 3.78
N MET A 203 -6.59 -25.31 3.34
CA MET A 203 -7.45 -24.48 4.18
C MET A 203 -8.75 -25.18 4.55
N ASN A 204 -9.42 -25.83 3.59
CA ASN A 204 -10.66 -26.56 3.86
C ASN A 204 -10.44 -27.74 4.82
N SER A 205 -9.29 -28.42 4.76
CA SER A 205 -8.99 -29.55 5.66
C SER A 205 -8.85 -29.14 7.13
N ILE A 206 -8.50 -27.87 7.42
CA ILE A 206 -8.41 -27.33 8.77
C ILE A 206 -9.65 -26.54 9.21
N GLY A 207 -10.76 -26.63 8.44
CA GLY A 207 -12.03 -25.96 8.75
C GLY A 207 -12.13 -24.53 8.22
N GLY A 208 -11.33 -24.14 7.24
CA GLY A 208 -11.40 -22.86 6.53
C GLY A 208 -10.82 -21.67 7.30
N ALA A 209 -10.78 -20.52 6.63
CA ALA A 209 -10.29 -19.26 7.17
C ALA A 209 -11.43 -18.46 7.82
N HIS A 210 -11.16 -17.84 8.96
CA HIS A 210 -12.08 -16.90 9.59
C HIS A 210 -12.05 -15.54 8.87
N VAL A 211 -10.89 -15.16 8.33
CA VAL A 211 -10.72 -13.94 7.54
C VAL A 211 -9.81 -14.21 6.36
N VAL A 212 -10.20 -13.72 5.19
CA VAL A 212 -9.35 -13.73 3.99
C VAL A 212 -9.08 -12.29 3.56
N PHE A 213 -7.81 -11.95 3.39
CA PHE A 213 -7.36 -10.68 2.81
C PHE A 213 -6.86 -10.90 1.39
N ASP A 214 -7.51 -10.28 0.41
CA ASP A 214 -7.28 -10.55 -1.00
C ASP A 214 -7.11 -9.27 -1.84
N PRO A 215 -5.87 -8.94 -2.27
CA PRO A 215 -5.57 -7.81 -3.14
C PRO A 215 -5.78 -8.11 -4.62
N LEU A 216 -6.06 -9.38 -4.99
CA LEU A 216 -6.02 -9.81 -6.39
C LEU A 216 -7.30 -9.46 -7.15
N GLY A 217 -8.44 -9.60 -6.51
CA GLY A 217 -9.72 -9.35 -7.16
C GLY A 217 -10.12 -10.44 -8.16
N PHE A 218 -11.14 -10.14 -8.96
CA PHE A 218 -11.62 -10.98 -10.04
C PHE A 218 -11.93 -12.42 -9.57
N GLU A 219 -11.40 -13.43 -10.25
CA GLU A 219 -11.60 -14.85 -9.94
C GLU A 219 -11.05 -15.24 -8.56
N SER A 220 -10.02 -14.53 -8.08
CA SER A 220 -9.43 -14.77 -6.77
C SER A 220 -10.44 -14.58 -5.64
N TRP A 221 -11.33 -13.58 -5.72
CA TRP A 221 -12.37 -13.39 -4.69
C TRP A 221 -13.40 -14.53 -4.67
N ASP A 222 -13.67 -15.19 -5.80
CA ASP A 222 -14.52 -16.37 -5.82
C ASP A 222 -13.82 -17.60 -5.21
N GLU A 223 -12.50 -17.72 -5.39
CA GLU A 223 -11.67 -18.75 -4.78
C GLU A 223 -11.53 -18.51 -3.27
N SER A 224 -11.20 -17.29 -2.87
CA SER A 224 -11.14 -16.85 -1.47
C SER A 224 -12.45 -17.09 -0.71
N TRP A 225 -13.59 -16.92 -1.37
CA TRP A 225 -14.89 -17.22 -0.79
C TRP A 225 -15.07 -18.69 -0.43
N LYS A 226 -14.51 -19.61 -1.23
CA LYS A 226 -14.65 -21.07 -1.05
C LYS A 226 -13.82 -21.63 0.10
N ILE A 227 -12.87 -20.88 0.62
CA ILE A 227 -12.05 -21.27 1.77
C ILE A 227 -12.48 -20.60 3.07
N LEU A 228 -13.55 -19.83 3.07
CA LEU A 228 -14.12 -19.29 4.30
C LEU A 228 -14.70 -20.42 5.17
N ALA A 229 -14.54 -20.30 6.49
CA ALA A 229 -15.07 -21.25 7.42
C ALA A 229 -16.60 -21.35 7.34
N PRO A 230 -17.20 -22.58 7.50
CA PRO A 230 -18.63 -22.81 7.27
C PRO A 230 -19.55 -21.96 8.17
N GLU A 231 -19.13 -21.64 9.38
CA GLU A 231 -19.90 -20.85 10.34
C GLU A 231 -20.02 -19.36 10.00
N GLY A 232 -19.47 -18.95 8.86
CA GLY A 232 -19.54 -17.60 8.36
C GLY A 232 -18.35 -16.75 8.80
N ARG A 233 -17.76 -16.03 7.84
CA ARG A 233 -16.53 -15.26 8.07
C ARG A 233 -16.42 -14.10 7.08
N HIS A 234 -15.26 -13.46 7.06
CA HIS A 234 -15.06 -12.18 6.40
C HIS A 234 -14.06 -12.25 5.24
N LEU A 235 -14.49 -11.97 4.02
CA LEU A 235 -13.63 -11.73 2.88
C LEU A 235 -13.43 -10.21 2.71
N ILE A 236 -12.18 -9.77 2.80
CA ILE A 236 -11.79 -8.38 2.62
C ILE A 236 -10.95 -8.25 1.34
N GLY A 237 -11.57 -7.72 0.28
CA GLY A 237 -10.89 -7.32 -0.94
C GLY A 237 -10.28 -5.92 -0.75
N TYR A 238 -9.04 -5.70 -1.18
CA TYR A 238 -8.38 -4.39 -1.08
C TYR A 238 -7.53 -4.02 -2.30
N GLY A 239 -7.78 -4.67 -3.41
CA GLY A 239 -7.12 -4.42 -4.69
C GLY A 239 -7.72 -5.27 -5.79
N THR A 240 -7.26 -5.07 -7.02
CA THR A 240 -7.67 -5.81 -8.21
C THR A 240 -6.45 -6.16 -9.07
N ASN A 241 -5.40 -6.68 -8.41
CA ASN A 241 -4.05 -6.81 -8.96
C ASN A 241 -3.78 -8.15 -9.67
N LEU A 242 -4.80 -9.00 -9.89
CA LEU A 242 -4.60 -10.33 -10.48
C LEU A 242 -3.85 -10.28 -11.83
N HIS A 243 -4.13 -9.28 -12.65
CA HIS A 243 -3.46 -9.09 -13.94
C HIS A 243 -1.96 -8.78 -13.81
N LEU A 244 -1.52 -8.22 -12.69
CA LEU A 244 -0.11 -7.94 -12.42
C LEU A 244 0.70 -9.22 -12.16
N LEU A 245 0.04 -10.29 -11.69
CA LEU A 245 0.69 -11.57 -11.40
C LEU A 245 0.79 -12.47 -12.63
N ASN A 246 -0.24 -12.48 -13.48
CA ASN A 246 -0.34 -13.44 -14.58
C ASN A 246 -0.10 -12.82 -15.97
N GLY A 247 0.34 -11.54 -16.03
CA GLY A 247 0.57 -10.83 -17.29
C GLY A 247 -0.70 -10.62 -18.12
N GLY A 248 -1.86 -10.75 -17.50
CA GLY A 248 -3.15 -10.59 -18.16
C GLY A 248 -3.42 -9.15 -18.61
N LYS A 249 -4.34 -8.99 -19.55
CA LYS A 249 -4.79 -7.66 -19.98
C LYS A 249 -5.47 -6.93 -18.80
N PRO A 250 -5.25 -5.62 -18.64
CA PRO A 250 -5.98 -4.81 -17.69
C PRO A 250 -7.50 -4.93 -17.87
N ARG A 251 -8.21 -5.08 -16.74
CA ARG A 251 -9.69 -5.19 -16.72
C ARG A 251 -10.25 -4.13 -15.78
N SER A 252 -11.44 -3.61 -16.11
CA SER A 252 -12.14 -2.69 -15.20
C SER A 252 -12.41 -3.34 -13.86
N PRO A 253 -12.04 -2.72 -12.73
CA PRO A 253 -12.32 -3.25 -11.40
C PRO A 253 -13.79 -3.09 -10.97
N ILE A 254 -14.53 -2.15 -11.56
CA ILE A 254 -15.86 -1.74 -11.11
C ILE A 254 -16.85 -2.92 -11.00
N PRO A 255 -17.03 -3.78 -12.05
CA PRO A 255 -17.98 -4.89 -11.95
C PRO A 255 -17.63 -5.88 -10.85
N GLN A 256 -16.33 -6.09 -10.61
CA GLN A 256 -15.86 -7.06 -9.61
C GLN A 256 -16.04 -6.54 -8.17
N VAL A 257 -15.79 -5.25 -7.95
CA VAL A 257 -16.06 -4.60 -6.67
C VAL A 257 -17.58 -4.63 -6.36
N ALA A 258 -18.41 -4.33 -7.35
CA ALA A 258 -19.87 -4.43 -7.21
C ALA A 258 -20.31 -5.87 -6.87
N LYS A 259 -19.73 -6.88 -7.55
CA LYS A 259 -19.99 -8.30 -7.26
C LYS A 259 -19.58 -8.69 -5.84
N LEU A 260 -18.41 -8.23 -5.37
CA LEU A 260 -17.94 -8.48 -4.00
C LEU A 260 -18.92 -7.90 -2.98
N ILE A 261 -19.33 -6.66 -3.15
CA ILE A 261 -20.30 -6.00 -2.26
C ILE A 261 -21.62 -6.76 -2.26
N ALA A 262 -22.14 -7.11 -3.44
CA ALA A 262 -23.40 -7.83 -3.58
C ALA A 262 -23.39 -9.19 -2.85
N LYS A 263 -22.26 -9.92 -2.86
CA LYS A 263 -22.12 -11.18 -2.09
C LYS A 263 -22.33 -10.98 -0.59
N GLY A 264 -21.90 -9.87 -0.02
CA GLY A 264 -22.09 -9.56 1.40
C GLY A 264 -23.50 -9.08 1.77
N LEU A 265 -24.34 -8.79 0.78
CA LEU A 265 -25.73 -8.35 0.98
C LEU A 265 -26.75 -9.48 0.86
N VAL A 266 -26.32 -10.73 0.60
CA VAL A 266 -27.22 -11.88 0.49
C VAL A 266 -27.87 -12.14 1.86
N PRO A 267 -29.21 -12.10 1.97
CA PRO A 267 -29.89 -12.36 3.23
C PRO A 267 -29.54 -13.75 3.79
N PHE A 268 -29.42 -13.83 5.11
CA PHE A 268 -29.06 -15.07 5.84
C PHE A 268 -27.72 -15.70 5.48
N CYS A 269 -26.89 -15.05 4.65
CA CYS A 269 -25.52 -15.49 4.41
C CYS A 269 -24.66 -15.15 5.64
N PRO A 270 -24.00 -16.14 6.27
CA PRO A 270 -23.16 -15.88 7.43
C PRO A 270 -21.86 -15.14 7.08
N ASN A 271 -21.45 -15.16 5.81
CA ASN A 271 -20.23 -14.53 5.35
C ASN A 271 -20.41 -13.04 5.10
N LYS A 272 -19.40 -12.25 5.49
CA LYS A 272 -19.31 -10.81 5.20
C LYS A 272 -18.31 -10.55 4.08
N THR A 273 -18.53 -9.46 3.36
CA THR A 273 -17.54 -8.93 2.41
C THR A 273 -17.30 -7.45 2.67
N THR A 274 -16.10 -7.01 2.38
CA THR A 274 -15.72 -5.59 2.41
C THR A 274 -14.76 -5.34 1.25
N PHE A 275 -14.95 -4.25 0.52
CA PHE A 275 -13.89 -3.67 -0.27
C PHE A 275 -13.23 -2.57 0.56
N PHE A 276 -12.00 -2.81 0.99
CA PHE A 276 -11.27 -1.92 1.87
C PHE A 276 -10.38 -0.96 1.07
N TYR A 277 -10.41 0.31 1.44
CA TYR A 277 -9.50 1.34 0.95
C TYR A 277 -9.18 2.31 2.08
N ILE A 278 -8.05 3.00 1.96
CA ILE A 278 -7.69 4.10 2.85
C ILE A 278 -7.95 5.43 2.16
N ASP A 279 -8.26 6.43 2.97
CA ASP A 279 -8.46 7.79 2.51
C ASP A 279 -7.96 8.77 3.58
N LYS A 280 -7.24 9.80 3.18
CA LYS A 280 -6.73 10.85 4.06
C LYS A 280 -7.82 11.64 4.78
N ASP A 281 -9.04 11.66 4.25
CA ASP A 281 -10.20 12.31 4.86
C ASP A 281 -10.93 11.40 5.88
N GLN A 282 -10.56 10.11 6.00
CA GLN A 282 -11.08 9.22 7.04
C GLN A 282 -10.54 9.64 8.41
N LYS A 283 -11.45 9.85 9.37
CA LYS A 283 -11.09 10.26 10.75
C LYS A 283 -10.15 9.28 11.46
N THR A 284 -10.09 8.04 11.00
CA THR A 284 -9.22 6.99 11.56
C THR A 284 -7.81 7.02 11.00
N PHE A 285 -7.57 7.65 9.83
CA PHE A 285 -6.28 7.57 9.13
C PHE A 285 -5.12 8.14 9.97
N GLU A 286 -5.22 9.39 10.41
CA GLU A 286 -4.16 10.03 11.20
C GLU A 286 -3.89 9.30 12.53
N PRO A 287 -4.90 8.93 13.34
CA PRO A 287 -4.66 8.13 14.55
C PRO A 287 -4.01 6.78 14.30
N GLU A 288 -4.44 6.04 13.26
CA GLU A 288 -3.89 4.74 12.90
C GLU A 288 -2.41 4.87 12.48
N LEU A 289 -2.07 5.85 11.63
CA LEU A 289 -0.68 6.11 11.22
C LEU A 289 0.21 6.54 12.39
N LYS A 290 -0.28 7.42 13.27
CA LYS A 290 0.46 7.80 14.49
C LYS A 290 0.72 6.61 15.42
N THR A 291 -0.24 5.70 15.55
CA THR A 291 -0.05 4.45 16.30
C THR A 291 1.07 3.60 15.70
N LEU A 292 1.07 3.44 14.37
CA LEU A 292 2.11 2.70 13.66
C LEU A 292 3.50 3.35 13.82
N PHE A 293 3.59 4.68 13.71
CA PHE A 293 4.84 5.40 13.98
C PHE A 293 5.33 5.19 15.42
N GLY A 294 4.42 5.17 16.40
CA GLY A 294 4.74 4.84 17.78
C GLY A 294 5.26 3.41 17.93
N MET A 295 4.65 2.44 17.28
CA MET A 295 5.09 1.04 17.29
C MET A 295 6.48 0.88 16.64
N LEU A 296 6.78 1.61 15.57
CA LEU A 296 8.10 1.64 14.94
C LEU A 296 9.14 2.27 15.87
N ALA A 297 8.85 3.45 16.42
CA ALA A 297 9.75 4.19 17.29
C ALA A 297 10.11 3.40 18.57
N ASN A 298 9.17 2.61 19.09
CA ASN A 298 9.37 1.76 20.28
C ASN A 298 10.00 0.39 19.96
N GLY A 299 10.32 0.10 18.69
CA GLY A 299 10.85 -1.20 18.27
C GLY A 299 9.86 -2.37 18.38
N GLN A 300 8.58 -2.10 18.55
CA GLN A 300 7.54 -3.14 18.61
C GLN A 300 7.31 -3.81 17.26
N ILE A 301 7.51 -3.07 16.17
CA ILE A 301 7.48 -3.56 14.80
C ILE A 301 8.69 -3.06 14.02
N THR A 302 9.06 -3.82 13.01
CA THR A 302 10.04 -3.46 11.98
C THR A 302 9.40 -3.62 10.61
N VAL A 303 9.53 -2.63 9.76
CA VAL A 303 9.01 -2.68 8.38
C VAL A 303 10.09 -3.20 7.45
N SER A 304 9.86 -4.34 6.85
CA SER A 304 10.80 -4.91 5.89
C SER A 304 10.79 -4.10 4.59
N ILE A 305 11.96 -3.64 4.16
CA ILE A 305 12.16 -2.96 2.87
C ILE A 305 12.85 -3.94 1.91
N ARG A 306 12.10 -4.38 0.91
CA ARG A 306 12.61 -5.31 -0.10
C ARG A 306 13.61 -4.65 -1.04
N LYS A 307 13.34 -3.41 -1.43
CA LYS A 307 14.18 -2.67 -2.38
C LYS A 307 14.01 -1.17 -2.17
N THR A 308 15.13 -0.46 -2.21
CA THR A 308 15.15 1.00 -2.33
C THR A 308 15.68 1.37 -3.72
N TRP A 309 14.95 2.22 -4.41
CA TRP A 309 15.31 2.81 -5.69
C TRP A 309 15.57 4.31 -5.53
N THR A 310 16.31 4.91 -6.43
CA THR A 310 16.42 6.37 -6.56
C THR A 310 15.34 6.89 -7.51
N LEU A 311 15.12 8.21 -7.52
CA LEU A 311 14.15 8.84 -8.43
C LEU A 311 14.47 8.51 -9.91
N ASP A 312 15.76 8.51 -10.27
CA ASP A 312 16.21 8.23 -11.64
C ASP A 312 15.99 6.77 -12.05
N GLU A 313 15.89 5.85 -11.09
CA GLU A 313 15.69 4.43 -11.34
C GLU A 313 14.21 4.03 -11.39
N VAL A 314 13.26 4.95 -11.20
CA VAL A 314 11.82 4.63 -11.19
C VAL A 314 11.33 3.95 -12.49
N PRO A 315 11.80 4.32 -13.70
CA PRO A 315 11.43 3.57 -14.90
C PRO A 315 11.83 2.10 -14.84
N GLU A 316 12.99 1.78 -14.26
CA GLU A 316 13.46 0.40 -14.05
C GLU A 316 12.67 -0.29 -12.92
N ALA A 317 12.34 0.43 -11.86
CA ALA A 317 11.50 -0.08 -10.80
C ALA A 317 10.12 -0.53 -11.33
N HIS A 318 9.52 0.23 -12.23
CA HIS A 318 8.28 -0.16 -12.90
C HIS A 318 8.44 -1.37 -13.83
N ARG A 319 9.60 -1.53 -14.49
CA ARG A 319 9.88 -2.64 -15.38
C ARG A 319 10.07 -3.96 -14.62
N THR A 320 10.67 -3.88 -13.45
CA THR A 320 11.04 -5.05 -12.63
C THR A 320 10.15 -5.23 -11.40
N TRP A 321 9.01 -4.56 -11.33
CA TRP A 321 8.12 -4.44 -10.19
C TRP A 321 7.87 -5.76 -9.42
N ASN A 322 7.53 -6.84 -10.12
CA ASN A 322 7.22 -8.15 -9.52
C ASN A 322 8.38 -9.15 -9.59
N GLN A 323 9.58 -8.71 -9.96
CA GLN A 323 10.76 -9.55 -10.06
C GLN A 323 11.58 -9.58 -8.76
N GLY A 324 12.50 -10.52 -8.67
CA GLY A 324 13.38 -10.65 -7.51
C GLY A 324 12.76 -11.41 -6.33
N ALA A 325 13.60 -11.72 -5.34
CA ALA A 325 13.22 -12.28 -4.04
C ALA A 325 13.17 -11.16 -3.00
N GLY A 326 12.59 -11.48 -1.84
CA GLY A 326 12.49 -10.59 -0.69
C GLY A 326 11.06 -10.29 -0.29
N VAL A 327 10.90 -9.81 0.93
CA VAL A 327 9.61 -9.49 1.55
C VAL A 327 9.54 -8.00 1.90
N GLY A 328 8.34 -7.47 1.93
CA GLY A 328 8.10 -6.09 2.39
C GLY A 328 7.96 -5.07 1.26
N ALA A 329 8.22 -3.80 1.62
CA ALA A 329 7.95 -2.64 0.80
C ALA A 329 9.02 -2.37 -0.26
N VAL A 330 8.61 -1.69 -1.31
CA VAL A 330 9.50 -1.01 -2.25
C VAL A 330 9.35 0.49 -2.00
N VAL A 331 10.48 1.17 -1.88
CA VAL A 331 10.51 2.61 -1.61
C VAL A 331 11.44 3.31 -2.59
N ILE A 332 11.17 4.57 -2.86
CA ILE A 332 11.97 5.44 -3.70
C ILE A 332 12.59 6.51 -2.81
N LYS A 333 13.91 6.56 -2.78
CA LYS A 333 14.67 7.63 -2.14
C LYS A 333 14.83 8.78 -3.13
N VAL A 334 14.18 9.90 -2.85
CA VAL A 334 14.19 11.09 -3.70
C VAL A 334 15.36 12.00 -3.35
N ALA A 335 15.65 12.17 -2.06
CA ALA A 335 16.75 12.99 -1.56
C ALA A 335 17.31 12.44 -0.25
N ASP A 336 18.51 12.90 0.12
CA ASP A 336 19.07 12.70 1.45
C ASP A 336 18.50 13.71 2.45
N ASP A 337 18.23 13.27 3.68
CA ASP A 337 17.71 14.16 4.75
C ASP A 337 18.72 15.24 5.14
N THR A 338 20.03 14.98 4.97
CA THR A 338 21.12 15.92 5.27
C THR A 338 21.25 17.08 4.26
N GLN A 339 20.51 17.03 3.15
CA GLN A 339 20.53 18.07 2.09
C GLN A 339 19.49 19.18 2.32
N LEU A 340 18.90 19.27 3.50
CA LEU A 340 17.86 20.21 3.91
C LEU A 340 18.40 21.23 4.91
#